data_7381ff1e340ba9196faa7fbd7bbd68b8
#
_entry.id   7381ff1e340ba9196faa7fbd7bbd68b8
#
_cell.length_a   1.000
_cell.length_b   1.000
_cell.length_c   1.000
_cell.angle_alpha   90.00
_cell.angle_beta   90.00
_cell.angle_gamma   90.00
#
_symmetry.space_group_name_H-M   'P 1'
#
loop_
_entity.id
_entity.type
_entity.pdbx_description
1 polymer ?
#
loop_
_entity_poly.entity_id
_entity_poly.type
_entity_poly.pdbx_seq_one_letter_code
_entity_poly.pdbx_strand_id
1 'polypeptide(L)'
;MNKQNIIPIAIASSLAIVGTGVSFCVHKMKKYKNTEIKLPEGFTITAHTGCMDTKENSLESIKAGVENGADIVEFDLYFTKDGEPVLSHNAPKGKEVTLEEAFEYVSQIENIKVNVDVKTVDALEKVYPLAIKYNVADRIFYTGVKDEFVEAVKKDSPEIEYYLNVGVEKSKKTDEKYLLSIVEKVKNSGAVGINFNYKSASKELVDIFHENGLLVSIWTVNNEYNMYKILKLAPDNITTRKPDKLSKIIK
;
A
#
# COMPACT_ATOMS: atom_id res chain seq x y z
N MET A 1 -55.56 -35.43 -19.09
CA MET A 1 -54.88 -34.26 -19.69
C MET A 1 -53.59 -34.01 -18.93
N ASN A 2 -52.48 -34.29 -19.59
CA ASN A 2 -51.13 -34.32 -19.01
C ASN A 2 -50.60 -32.93 -18.73
N LYS A 3 -50.15 -32.68 -17.48
CA LYS A 3 -49.19 -31.64 -17.16
C LYS A 3 -47.80 -32.27 -17.21
N GLN A 4 -47.04 -32.06 -18.25
CA GLN A 4 -45.62 -32.41 -18.31
C GLN A 4 -44.75 -31.15 -18.13
N ASN A 5 -44.02 -31.19 -17.04
CA ASN A 5 -42.65 -30.80 -16.80
C ASN A 5 -42.00 -29.78 -17.77
N ILE A 6 -41.83 -28.56 -17.26
CA ILE A 6 -40.82 -27.61 -17.72
C ILE A 6 -40.01 -27.19 -16.51
N ILE A 7 -38.87 -27.82 -16.27
CA ILE A 7 -37.65 -27.40 -15.58
C ILE A 7 -36.65 -28.54 -15.87
N PRO A 8 -35.49 -28.40 -16.46
CA PRO A 8 -34.39 -27.58 -15.96
C PRO A 8 -33.39 -27.13 -17.05
N ILE A 9 -33.53 -25.95 -17.60
CA ILE A 9 -32.47 -25.41 -18.49
C ILE A 9 -31.65 -24.29 -17.80
N ALA A 10 -32.23 -23.65 -16.79
CA ALA A 10 -31.57 -22.50 -16.13
C ALA A 10 -30.42 -22.87 -15.16
N ILE A 11 -30.40 -24.12 -14.64
CA ILE A 11 -29.37 -24.55 -13.65
C ILE A 11 -28.08 -25.01 -14.34
N ALA A 12 -28.17 -25.55 -15.55
CA ALA A 12 -26.98 -26.01 -16.29
C ALA A 12 -26.10 -24.84 -16.82
N SER A 13 -26.70 -23.71 -17.17
CA SER A 13 -25.97 -22.56 -17.70
C SER A 13 -25.20 -21.78 -16.61
N SER A 14 -25.73 -21.69 -15.39
CA SER A 14 -25.04 -21.02 -14.28
C SER A 14 -23.85 -21.82 -13.75
N LEU A 15 -23.93 -23.14 -13.72
CA LEU A 15 -22.81 -24.02 -13.34
C LEU A 15 -21.67 -24.01 -14.39
N ALA A 16 -22.01 -23.94 -15.69
CA ALA A 16 -21.02 -23.87 -16.76
C ALA A 16 -20.22 -22.53 -16.75
N ILE A 17 -20.89 -21.40 -16.45
CA ILE A 17 -20.24 -20.08 -16.38
C ILE A 17 -19.32 -20.00 -15.16
N VAL A 18 -19.69 -20.56 -14.02
CA VAL A 18 -18.83 -20.61 -12.83
C VAL A 18 -17.62 -21.53 -13.07
N GLY A 19 -17.82 -22.68 -13.70
CA GLY A 19 -16.75 -23.64 -14.02
C GLY A 19 -15.71 -23.07 -15.00
N THR A 20 -16.13 -22.34 -16.02
CA THR A 20 -15.20 -21.71 -16.99
C THR A 20 -14.43 -20.54 -16.38
N GLY A 21 -15.06 -19.74 -15.51
CA GLY A 21 -14.40 -18.65 -14.79
C GLY A 21 -13.31 -19.16 -13.84
N VAL A 22 -13.59 -20.20 -13.07
CA VAL A 22 -12.62 -20.81 -12.14
C VAL A 22 -11.47 -21.48 -12.92
N SER A 23 -11.74 -22.20 -13.99
CA SER A 23 -10.71 -22.83 -14.85
C SER A 23 -9.80 -21.79 -15.49
N PHE A 24 -10.34 -20.67 -15.96
CA PHE A 24 -9.58 -19.57 -16.53
C PHE A 24 -8.67 -18.87 -15.50
N CYS A 25 -9.14 -18.64 -14.27
CA CYS A 25 -8.34 -18.09 -13.18
C CYS A 25 -7.21 -19.05 -12.77
N VAL A 26 -7.48 -20.35 -12.64
CA VAL A 26 -6.48 -21.36 -12.30
C VAL A 26 -5.41 -21.48 -13.38
N HIS A 27 -5.79 -21.44 -14.66
CA HIS A 27 -4.83 -21.48 -15.78
C HIS A 27 -3.94 -20.24 -15.82
N LYS A 28 -4.50 -19.04 -15.62
CA LYS A 28 -3.71 -17.80 -15.50
C LYS A 28 -2.78 -17.82 -14.30
N MET A 29 -3.22 -18.30 -13.14
CA MET A 29 -2.36 -18.42 -11.96
C MET A 29 -1.17 -19.35 -12.21
N LYS A 30 -1.36 -20.52 -12.85
CA LYS A 30 -0.26 -21.43 -13.22
C LYS A 30 0.79 -20.74 -14.09
N LYS A 31 0.37 -19.93 -15.06
CA LYS A 31 1.29 -19.16 -15.91
C LYS A 31 2.14 -18.17 -15.11
N TYR A 32 1.57 -17.55 -14.08
CA TYR A 32 2.31 -16.58 -13.25
C TYR A 32 3.22 -17.27 -12.22
N LYS A 33 2.82 -18.40 -11.64
CA LYS A 33 3.64 -19.17 -10.68
C LYS A 33 4.92 -19.75 -11.29
N ASN A 34 4.90 -20.05 -12.59
CA ASN A 34 6.03 -20.68 -13.30
C ASN A 34 7.00 -19.66 -13.92
N THR A 35 6.84 -18.37 -13.66
CA THR A 35 7.75 -17.34 -14.18
C THR A 35 8.63 -16.83 -13.05
N GLU A 36 9.94 -16.75 -13.28
CA GLU A 36 10.89 -16.14 -12.37
C GLU A 36 10.47 -14.71 -12.03
N ILE A 37 10.47 -14.37 -10.74
CA ILE A 37 10.21 -13.04 -10.21
C ILE A 37 11.56 -12.43 -9.86
N LYS A 38 11.95 -11.35 -10.55
CA LYS A 38 13.14 -10.56 -10.25
C LYS A 38 12.70 -9.27 -9.60
N LEU A 39 13.04 -9.10 -8.33
CA LEU A 39 12.73 -7.91 -7.55
C LEU A 39 13.97 -7.01 -7.47
N PRO A 40 13.81 -5.69 -7.32
CA PRO A 40 14.90 -4.79 -7.04
C PRO A 40 15.55 -5.13 -5.70
N GLU A 41 16.83 -4.81 -5.55
CA GLU A 41 17.49 -4.85 -4.26
C GLU A 41 16.77 -3.93 -3.28
N GLY A 42 16.53 -4.41 -2.05
CA GLY A 42 15.79 -3.64 -1.06
C GLY A 42 14.27 -3.65 -1.22
N PHE A 43 13.70 -4.53 -2.05
CA PHE A 43 12.24 -4.71 -2.12
C PHE A 43 11.65 -4.96 -0.73
N THR A 44 10.51 -4.32 -0.45
CA THR A 44 9.84 -4.39 0.86
C THR A 44 8.35 -4.74 0.77
N ILE A 45 7.86 -5.39 1.82
CA ILE A 45 6.44 -5.67 2.05
C ILE A 45 5.91 -4.73 3.12
N THR A 46 4.92 -3.91 2.78
CA THR A 46 4.19 -3.10 3.76
C THR A 46 2.90 -3.80 4.19
N ALA A 47 2.75 -4.04 5.49
CA ALA A 47 1.49 -4.47 6.07
C ALA A 47 0.55 -3.27 6.22
N HIS A 48 -0.48 -3.20 5.36
CA HIS A 48 -1.54 -2.19 5.46
C HIS A 48 -2.31 -2.35 6.76
N THR A 49 -2.70 -1.25 7.37
CA THR A 49 -3.54 -1.28 8.57
C THR A 49 -4.76 -2.19 8.41
N GLY A 50 -5.16 -2.91 9.46
CA GLY A 50 -6.16 -3.98 9.41
C GLY A 50 -5.65 -5.27 8.74
N CYS A 51 -4.35 -5.47 8.60
CA CYS A 51 -3.78 -6.71 8.06
C CYS A 51 -4.15 -7.91 8.96
N MET A 52 -4.16 -9.10 8.34
CA MET A 52 -4.52 -10.36 9.02
C MET A 52 -5.90 -10.32 9.70
N ASP A 53 -6.82 -9.51 9.15
CA ASP A 53 -8.20 -9.32 9.63
C ASP A 53 -8.30 -8.69 11.04
N THR A 54 -7.27 -7.96 11.47
CA THR A 54 -7.28 -7.16 12.71
C THR A 54 -8.04 -5.85 12.53
N LYS A 55 -8.27 -5.14 13.64
CA LYS A 55 -8.85 -3.80 13.60
C LYS A 55 -7.88 -2.82 12.95
N GLU A 56 -8.37 -2.00 12.01
CA GLU A 56 -7.57 -0.91 11.41
C GLU A 56 -7.11 0.09 12.47
N ASN A 57 -5.92 0.67 12.27
CA ASN A 57 -5.35 1.72 13.11
C ASN A 57 -5.27 1.31 14.61
N SER A 58 -4.72 0.11 14.84
CA SER A 58 -4.57 -0.47 16.18
C SER A 58 -3.17 -1.06 16.37
N LEU A 59 -2.71 -1.16 17.61
CA LEU A 59 -1.47 -1.84 17.96
C LEU A 59 -1.50 -3.32 17.58
N GLU A 60 -2.69 -3.95 17.60
CA GLU A 60 -2.88 -5.32 17.16
C GLU A 60 -2.56 -5.48 15.67
N SER A 61 -2.96 -4.51 14.82
CA SER A 61 -2.62 -4.52 13.40
C SER A 61 -1.11 -4.39 13.17
N ILE A 62 -0.44 -3.52 13.91
CA ILE A 62 1.02 -3.36 13.86
C ILE A 62 1.70 -4.70 14.21
N LYS A 63 1.32 -5.30 15.33
CA LYS A 63 1.81 -6.60 15.78
C LYS A 63 1.61 -7.69 14.73
N ALA A 64 0.40 -7.80 14.20
CA ALA A 64 0.07 -8.79 13.17
C ALA A 64 0.91 -8.62 11.90
N GLY A 65 1.19 -7.39 11.47
CA GLY A 65 2.07 -7.12 10.33
C GLY A 65 3.48 -7.67 10.55
N VAL A 66 4.08 -7.36 11.69
CA VAL A 66 5.43 -7.82 12.09
C VAL A 66 5.50 -9.35 12.14
N GLU A 67 4.57 -9.99 12.85
CA GLU A 67 4.53 -11.44 13.04
C GLU A 67 4.31 -12.22 11.74
N ASN A 68 3.76 -11.57 10.71
CA ASN A 68 3.46 -12.20 9.42
C ASN A 68 4.40 -11.79 8.28
N GLY A 69 5.59 -11.28 8.62
CA GLY A 69 6.70 -11.12 7.68
C GLY A 69 6.64 -9.84 6.84
N ALA A 70 6.06 -8.77 7.37
CA ALA A 70 6.21 -7.45 6.79
C ALA A 70 7.55 -6.82 7.20
N ASP A 71 8.13 -6.04 6.29
CA ASP A 71 9.31 -5.20 6.52
C ASP A 71 8.89 -3.83 7.04
N ILE A 72 7.66 -3.43 6.74
CA ILE A 72 7.08 -2.12 7.03
C ILE A 72 5.67 -2.34 7.59
N VAL A 73 5.31 -1.65 8.65
CA VAL A 73 3.94 -1.53 9.13
C VAL A 73 3.38 -0.17 8.75
N GLU A 74 2.11 -0.12 8.36
CA GLU A 74 1.46 1.11 7.95
C GLU A 74 0.24 1.39 8.82
N PHE A 75 0.04 2.67 9.10
CA PHE A 75 -1.16 3.19 9.74
C PHE A 75 -1.47 4.62 9.27
N ASP A 76 -2.75 4.97 9.36
CA ASP A 76 -3.25 6.28 8.97
C ASP A 76 -2.99 7.32 10.08
N LEU A 77 -2.44 8.48 9.73
CA LEU A 77 -2.25 9.60 10.64
C LEU A 77 -3.35 10.66 10.46
N TYR A 78 -3.99 10.98 11.55
CA TYR A 78 -4.92 12.10 11.67
C TYR A 78 -4.60 12.94 12.91
N PHE A 79 -5.13 14.16 12.99
CA PHE A 79 -4.99 15.01 14.18
C PHE A 79 -6.34 15.27 14.82
N THR A 80 -6.40 15.27 16.15
CA THR A 80 -7.58 15.71 16.89
C THR A 80 -7.77 17.24 16.74
N LYS A 81 -8.88 17.75 17.22
CA LYS A 81 -9.12 19.21 17.22
C LYS A 81 -8.08 20.00 18.03
N ASP A 82 -7.47 19.37 19.02
CA ASP A 82 -6.41 19.95 19.85
C ASP A 82 -5.01 19.70 19.25
N GLY A 83 -4.95 19.14 18.05
CA GLY A 83 -3.71 18.84 17.32
C GLY A 83 -2.95 17.66 17.89
N GLU A 84 -3.60 16.71 18.58
CA GLU A 84 -2.97 15.48 19.01
C GLU A 84 -2.90 14.48 17.85
N PRO A 85 -1.71 13.93 17.51
CA PRO A 85 -1.57 12.94 16.44
C PRO A 85 -2.10 11.56 16.89
N VAL A 86 -3.03 11.01 16.12
CA VAL A 86 -3.71 9.74 16.39
C VAL A 86 -3.80 8.87 15.14
N LEU A 87 -3.94 7.56 15.35
CA LEU A 87 -4.12 6.59 14.29
C LEU A 87 -5.58 6.55 13.87
N SER A 88 -5.91 7.18 12.74
CA SER A 88 -7.28 7.20 12.21
C SER A 88 -7.33 7.51 10.72
N HIS A 89 -8.19 6.79 9.99
CA HIS A 89 -8.46 7.09 8.58
C HIS A 89 -9.38 8.31 8.39
N ASN A 90 -10.26 8.56 9.35
CA ASN A 90 -11.26 9.63 9.32
C ASN A 90 -11.12 10.52 10.55
N ALA A 91 -11.91 11.61 10.61
CA ALA A 91 -11.94 12.49 11.78
C ALA A 91 -12.08 11.70 13.10
N PRO A 92 -11.17 11.90 14.07
CA PRO A 92 -11.12 11.15 15.33
C PRO A 92 -12.40 11.30 16.16
N LYS A 93 -12.70 10.24 16.94
CA LYS A 93 -13.88 10.16 17.83
C LYS A 93 -13.49 10.11 19.32
N GLY A 94 -12.18 10.21 19.63
CA GLY A 94 -11.65 10.25 20.99
C GLY A 94 -11.39 8.87 21.64
N LYS A 95 -11.19 7.83 20.81
CA LYS A 95 -10.87 6.45 21.25
C LYS A 95 -9.77 5.82 20.40
N GLU A 96 -9.08 6.64 19.64
CA GLU A 96 -8.01 6.22 18.75
C GLU A 96 -6.73 5.94 19.55
N VAL A 97 -5.89 5.06 19.03
CA VAL A 97 -4.51 4.90 19.47
C VAL A 97 -3.76 6.19 19.12
N THR A 98 -2.98 6.72 20.02
CA THR A 98 -2.13 7.89 19.75
C THR A 98 -0.91 7.50 18.93
N LEU A 99 -0.35 8.44 18.17
CA LEU A 99 0.92 8.21 17.46
C LEU A 99 2.04 7.88 18.46
N GLU A 100 1.99 8.49 19.64
CA GLU A 100 2.93 8.22 20.73
C GLU A 100 2.92 6.76 21.16
N GLU A 101 1.73 6.17 21.43
CA GLU A 101 1.57 4.75 21.77
C GLU A 101 2.07 3.83 20.65
N ALA A 102 1.83 4.20 19.38
CA ALA A 102 2.31 3.44 18.25
C ALA A 102 3.84 3.46 18.13
N PHE A 103 4.48 4.62 18.30
CA PHE A 103 5.92 4.74 18.26
C PHE A 103 6.59 4.07 19.47
N GLU A 104 6.01 4.18 20.66
CA GLU A 104 6.48 3.44 21.84
C GLU A 104 6.46 1.93 21.58
N TYR A 105 5.38 1.41 21.00
CA TYR A 105 5.30 -0.01 20.64
C TYR A 105 6.34 -0.41 19.57
N VAL A 106 6.47 0.36 18.50
CA VAL A 106 7.42 0.09 17.41
C VAL A 106 8.87 0.21 17.87
N SER A 107 9.17 1.08 18.84
CA SER A 107 10.53 1.25 19.38
C SER A 107 11.12 -0.03 19.98
N GLN A 108 10.24 -0.93 20.44
CA GLN A 108 10.62 -2.23 21.02
C GLN A 108 10.89 -3.31 19.96
N ILE A 109 10.67 -3.01 18.68
CA ILE A 109 10.81 -3.96 17.58
C ILE A 109 11.99 -3.53 16.71
N GLU A 110 12.99 -4.41 16.59
CA GLU A 110 14.14 -4.16 15.73
C GLU A 110 13.78 -4.32 14.23
N ASN A 111 14.45 -3.55 13.38
CA ASN A 111 14.43 -3.67 11.91
C ASN A 111 13.06 -3.50 11.23
N ILE A 112 12.03 -3.02 11.94
CA ILE A 112 10.74 -2.68 11.31
C ILE A 112 10.71 -1.20 10.93
N LYS A 113 10.31 -0.90 9.69
CA LYS A 113 10.02 0.48 9.26
C LYS A 113 8.55 0.81 9.44
N VAL A 114 8.25 2.09 9.44
CA VAL A 114 6.89 2.61 9.61
C VAL A 114 6.52 3.51 8.44
N ASN A 115 5.45 3.16 7.77
CA ASN A 115 4.77 4.02 6.82
C ASN A 115 3.63 4.76 7.54
N VAL A 116 3.77 6.06 7.70
CA VAL A 116 2.75 6.94 8.27
C VAL A 116 1.94 7.54 7.11
N ASP A 117 0.72 7.05 6.89
CA ASP A 117 -0.15 7.51 5.80
C ASP A 117 -0.93 8.77 6.21
N VAL A 118 -0.48 9.93 5.73
CA VAL A 118 -0.96 11.26 6.13
C VAL A 118 -2.37 11.51 5.59
N LYS A 119 -3.34 11.75 6.48
CA LYS A 119 -4.73 12.08 6.13
C LYS A 119 -5.03 13.58 6.23
N THR A 120 -4.36 14.27 7.16
CA THR A 120 -4.40 15.73 7.30
C THR A 120 -3.01 16.25 7.68
N VAL A 121 -2.80 17.56 7.58
CA VAL A 121 -1.50 18.21 7.83
C VAL A 121 -1.55 19.22 8.98
N ASP A 122 -2.60 19.18 9.81
CA ASP A 122 -2.93 20.25 10.77
C ASP A 122 -1.87 20.46 11.89
N ALA A 123 -1.04 19.46 12.18
CA ALA A 123 -0.01 19.54 13.23
C ALA A 123 1.17 18.59 12.94
N LEU A 124 1.64 18.56 11.67
CA LEU A 124 2.74 17.67 11.24
C LEU A 124 4.04 17.91 11.99
N GLU A 125 4.28 19.13 12.47
CA GLU A 125 5.47 19.50 13.27
C GLU A 125 5.61 18.68 14.57
N LYS A 126 4.54 18.00 15.02
CA LYS A 126 4.56 17.13 16.21
C LYS A 126 5.11 15.72 15.93
N VAL A 127 5.12 15.28 14.68
CA VAL A 127 5.47 13.89 14.33
C VAL A 127 6.95 13.60 14.54
N TYR A 128 7.84 14.43 13.98
CA TYR A 128 9.29 14.20 14.06
C TYR A 128 9.84 14.24 15.49
N PRO A 129 9.44 15.18 16.36
CA PRO A 129 9.82 15.16 17.78
C PRO A 129 9.41 13.88 18.52
N LEU A 130 8.22 13.35 18.24
CA LEU A 130 7.80 12.05 18.79
C LEU A 130 8.66 10.90 18.25
N ALA A 131 8.98 10.91 16.97
CA ALA A 131 9.84 9.90 16.36
C ALA A 131 11.25 9.90 16.98
N ILE A 132 11.82 11.07 17.27
CA ILE A 132 13.09 11.20 18.00
C ILE A 132 12.97 10.66 19.43
N LYS A 133 11.91 11.06 20.16
CA LYS A 133 11.67 10.62 21.55
C LYS A 133 11.69 9.09 21.67
N TYR A 134 11.12 8.38 20.71
CA TYR A 134 11.03 6.91 20.71
C TYR A 134 12.11 6.21 19.87
N ASN A 135 13.11 6.96 19.38
CA ASN A 135 14.22 6.40 18.57
C ASN A 135 13.74 5.62 17.33
N VAL A 136 12.76 6.18 16.61
CA VAL A 136 12.20 5.61 15.37
C VAL A 136 12.35 6.55 14.16
N ALA A 137 12.99 7.70 14.33
CA ALA A 137 13.07 8.76 13.32
C ALA A 137 13.75 8.32 12.01
N ASP A 138 14.72 7.43 12.07
CA ASP A 138 15.44 6.86 10.93
C ASP A 138 14.68 5.73 10.21
N ARG A 139 13.53 5.34 10.74
CA ARG A 139 12.72 4.22 10.26
C ARG A 139 11.33 4.63 9.76
N ILE A 140 10.99 5.92 9.81
CA ILE A 140 9.67 6.41 9.39
C ILE A 140 9.75 7.13 8.04
N PHE A 141 8.68 7.02 7.28
CA PHE A 141 8.44 7.81 6.07
C PHE A 141 6.94 8.03 5.88
N TYR A 142 6.59 9.00 5.03
CA TYR A 142 5.19 9.30 4.74
C TYR A 142 4.70 8.70 3.42
N THR A 143 3.44 8.24 3.44
CA THR A 143 2.55 8.16 2.27
C THR A 143 1.29 8.99 2.52
N GLY A 144 0.30 8.94 1.63
CA GLY A 144 -0.88 9.81 1.75
C GLY A 144 -0.62 11.27 1.35
N VAL A 145 0.64 11.64 1.13
CA VAL A 145 1.02 12.99 0.73
C VAL A 145 0.53 13.26 -0.69
N LYS A 146 -0.50 14.10 -0.82
CA LYS A 146 -1.04 14.60 -2.07
C LYS A 146 -0.39 15.96 -2.41
N ASP A 147 -0.66 16.48 -3.61
CA ASP A 147 -0.13 17.78 -4.04
C ASP A 147 -0.41 18.90 -3.04
N GLU A 148 -1.62 18.96 -2.54
CA GLU A 148 -2.05 19.97 -1.56
C GLU A 148 -1.34 19.88 -0.21
N PHE A 149 -0.70 18.76 0.11
CA PHE A 149 0.03 18.54 1.38
C PHE A 149 1.54 18.80 1.26
N VAL A 150 2.08 18.86 0.05
CA VAL A 150 3.54 18.96 -0.20
C VAL A 150 4.17 20.14 0.53
N GLU A 151 3.59 21.33 0.42
CA GLU A 151 4.15 22.52 1.05
C GLU A 151 4.11 22.44 2.59
N ALA A 152 3.05 21.86 3.16
CA ALA A 152 2.97 21.64 4.60
C ALA A 152 4.03 20.62 5.07
N VAL A 153 4.19 19.50 4.34
CA VAL A 153 5.21 18.49 4.66
C VAL A 153 6.60 19.09 4.62
N LYS A 154 6.94 19.85 3.56
CA LYS A 154 8.25 20.51 3.44
C LYS A 154 8.53 21.53 4.54
N LYS A 155 7.50 22.22 5.02
CA LYS A 155 7.62 23.25 6.05
C LYS A 155 7.68 22.67 7.46
N ASP A 156 6.75 21.75 7.76
CA ASP A 156 6.44 21.34 9.13
C ASP A 156 7.08 19.98 9.50
N SER A 157 7.59 19.22 8.51
CA SER A 157 8.23 17.93 8.73
C SER A 157 9.30 17.60 7.65
N PRO A 158 10.25 18.52 7.41
CA PRO A 158 11.23 18.41 6.32
C PRO A 158 12.23 17.25 6.48
N GLU A 159 12.34 16.69 7.68
CA GLU A 159 13.26 15.60 8.00
C GLU A 159 12.74 14.23 7.56
N ILE A 160 11.42 14.12 7.29
CA ILE A 160 10.79 12.84 6.98
C ILE A 160 10.60 12.71 5.46
N GLU A 161 11.23 11.71 4.88
CA GLU A 161 11.05 11.37 3.46
C GLU A 161 9.59 10.96 3.17
N TYR A 162 9.14 11.18 1.93
CA TYR A 162 7.79 10.80 1.55
C TYR A 162 7.67 10.33 0.11
N TYR A 163 6.66 9.50 -0.13
CA TYR A 163 6.16 9.19 -1.45
C TYR A 163 4.99 10.10 -1.81
N LEU A 164 4.97 10.61 -3.04
CA LEU A 164 3.82 11.36 -3.53
C LEU A 164 2.68 10.40 -3.91
N ASN A 165 1.50 10.61 -3.32
CA ASN A 165 0.29 9.86 -3.70
C ASN A 165 -0.31 10.45 -4.97
N VAL A 166 -0.29 9.68 -6.06
CA VAL A 166 -0.77 10.12 -7.38
C VAL A 166 -1.89 9.23 -7.90
N GLY A 167 -2.95 9.84 -8.38
CA GLY A 167 -3.98 9.15 -9.15
C GLY A 167 -3.52 8.94 -10.59
N VAL A 168 -3.03 7.75 -10.93
CA VAL A 168 -2.62 7.40 -12.29
C VAL A 168 -3.83 6.99 -13.12
N GLU A 169 -4.07 7.65 -14.25
CA GLU A 169 -5.15 7.32 -15.17
C GLU A 169 -4.90 5.94 -15.81
N LYS A 170 -5.83 5.00 -15.56
CA LYS A 170 -5.71 3.62 -16.02
C LYS A 170 -5.57 3.49 -17.54
N SER A 171 -6.18 4.39 -18.31
CA SER A 171 -6.11 4.44 -19.77
C SER A 171 -4.77 4.93 -20.30
N LYS A 172 -4.00 5.66 -19.49
CA LYS A 172 -2.71 6.28 -19.87
C LYS A 172 -1.50 5.64 -19.19
N LYS A 173 -1.67 4.54 -18.49
CA LYS A 173 -0.61 3.89 -17.71
C LYS A 173 0.57 3.35 -18.53
N THR A 174 0.50 3.37 -19.85
CA THR A 174 1.55 3.02 -20.81
C THR A 174 1.87 4.17 -21.77
N ASP A 175 1.29 5.36 -21.56
CA ASP A 175 1.58 6.57 -22.34
C ASP A 175 2.82 7.23 -21.75
N GLU A 176 3.94 7.13 -22.47
CA GLU A 176 5.25 7.62 -22.04
C GLU A 176 5.21 9.12 -21.70
N LYS A 177 4.60 9.95 -22.56
CA LYS A 177 4.52 11.40 -22.32
C LYS A 177 3.74 11.73 -21.03
N TYR A 178 2.64 11.01 -20.80
CA TYR A 178 1.86 11.16 -19.55
C TYR A 178 2.67 10.70 -18.35
N LEU A 179 3.37 9.55 -18.43
CA LEU A 179 4.18 9.03 -17.34
C LEU A 179 5.35 9.96 -17.01
N LEU A 180 6.04 10.51 -18.02
CA LEU A 180 7.09 11.51 -17.80
C LEU A 180 6.57 12.78 -17.14
N SER A 181 5.35 13.22 -17.45
CA SER A 181 4.75 14.36 -16.74
C SER A 181 4.49 14.08 -15.25
N ILE A 182 4.19 12.81 -14.89
CA ILE A 182 4.07 12.41 -13.48
C ILE A 182 5.46 12.35 -12.83
N VAL A 183 6.48 11.86 -13.52
CA VAL A 183 7.87 11.86 -13.04
C VAL A 183 8.34 13.27 -12.68
N GLU A 184 8.12 14.24 -13.60
CA GLU A 184 8.44 15.65 -13.34
C GLU A 184 7.72 16.19 -12.10
N LYS A 185 6.43 15.87 -11.96
CA LYS A 185 5.62 16.23 -10.79
C LYS A 185 6.21 15.69 -9.49
N VAL A 186 6.58 14.39 -9.46
CA VAL A 186 7.18 13.74 -8.30
C VAL A 186 8.53 14.38 -7.96
N LYS A 187 9.40 14.60 -8.96
CA LYS A 187 10.70 15.28 -8.76
C LYS A 187 10.53 16.70 -8.19
N ASN A 188 9.61 17.47 -8.75
CA ASN A 188 9.36 18.85 -8.31
C ASN A 188 8.77 18.90 -6.89
N SER A 189 8.02 17.89 -6.48
CA SER A 189 7.55 17.77 -5.09
C SER A 189 8.67 17.48 -4.10
N GLY A 190 9.80 16.92 -4.52
CA GLY A 190 10.87 16.47 -3.64
C GLY A 190 10.63 15.09 -3.03
N ALA A 191 9.58 14.37 -3.48
CA ALA A 191 9.29 13.02 -3.02
C ALA A 191 10.35 12.02 -3.53
N VAL A 192 10.62 10.98 -2.74
CA VAL A 192 11.55 9.90 -3.12
C VAL A 192 10.98 8.97 -4.18
N GLY A 193 9.66 9.00 -4.41
CA GLY A 193 8.97 8.14 -5.35
C GLY A 193 7.47 8.39 -5.40
N ILE A 194 6.79 7.46 -6.08
CA ILE A 194 5.34 7.48 -6.26
C ILE A 194 4.66 6.40 -5.42
N ASN A 195 3.49 6.70 -4.83
CA ASN A 195 2.60 5.74 -4.19
C ASN A 195 1.23 5.75 -4.87
N PHE A 196 0.79 4.62 -5.44
CA PHE A 196 -0.43 4.60 -6.24
C PHE A 196 -1.14 3.24 -6.24
N ASN A 197 -2.40 3.25 -6.72
CA ASN A 197 -3.25 2.07 -6.74
C ASN A 197 -2.81 1.04 -7.79
N TYR A 198 -2.69 -0.24 -7.41
CA TYR A 198 -2.25 -1.35 -8.25
C TYR A 198 -3.03 -1.52 -9.57
N LYS A 199 -4.28 -1.04 -9.64
CA LYS A 199 -5.13 -1.15 -10.83
C LYS A 199 -4.58 -0.36 -12.02
N SER A 200 -3.77 0.65 -11.75
CA SER A 200 -3.11 1.49 -12.75
C SER A 200 -1.63 1.11 -12.97
N ALA A 201 -1.16 0.01 -12.36
CA ALA A 201 0.21 -0.42 -12.54
C ALA A 201 0.48 -1.00 -13.93
N SER A 202 1.65 -0.70 -14.49
CA SER A 202 2.19 -1.24 -15.74
C SER A 202 3.71 -1.36 -15.62
N LYS A 203 4.32 -2.15 -16.51
CA LYS A 203 5.78 -2.30 -16.53
C LYS A 203 6.44 -1.00 -16.98
N GLU A 204 5.85 -0.34 -17.97
CA GLU A 204 6.31 0.94 -18.51
C GLU A 204 6.38 2.01 -17.42
N LEU A 205 5.36 2.08 -16.54
CA LEU A 205 5.37 3.02 -15.41
C LEU A 205 6.55 2.73 -14.48
N VAL A 206 6.71 1.47 -14.05
CA VAL A 206 7.77 1.10 -13.11
C VAL A 206 9.15 1.40 -13.73
N ASP A 207 9.36 1.03 -14.99
CA ASP A 207 10.64 1.25 -15.68
C ASP A 207 10.97 2.74 -15.81
N ILE A 208 10.03 3.56 -16.27
CA ILE A 208 10.24 5.01 -16.42
C ILE A 208 10.57 5.66 -15.06
N PHE A 209 9.94 5.24 -13.97
CA PHE A 209 10.26 5.77 -12.63
C PHE A 209 11.66 5.35 -12.19
N HIS A 210 12.04 4.09 -12.35
CA HIS A 210 13.39 3.59 -12.03
C HIS A 210 14.48 4.27 -12.88
N GLU A 211 14.27 4.43 -14.18
CA GLU A 211 15.18 5.15 -15.10
C GLU A 211 15.39 6.61 -14.66
N ASN A 212 14.44 7.17 -13.93
CA ASN A 212 14.51 8.52 -13.39
C ASN A 212 14.97 8.60 -11.93
N GLY A 213 15.42 7.47 -11.35
CA GLY A 213 15.92 7.38 -9.97
C GLY A 213 14.83 7.50 -8.90
N LEU A 214 13.57 7.22 -9.23
CA LEU A 214 12.43 7.31 -8.33
C LEU A 214 11.92 5.94 -7.94
N LEU A 215 11.53 5.79 -6.67
CA LEU A 215 10.97 4.56 -6.13
C LEU A 215 9.48 4.40 -6.47
N VAL A 216 9.02 3.14 -6.52
CA VAL A 216 7.64 2.79 -6.86
C VAL A 216 7.00 1.96 -5.76
N SER A 217 6.02 2.54 -5.05
CA SER A 217 5.19 1.88 -4.04
C SER A 217 3.77 1.66 -4.57
N ILE A 218 3.25 0.43 -4.40
CA ILE A 218 1.96 0.02 -4.98
C ILE A 218 1.02 -0.53 -3.92
N TRP A 219 -0.21 0.01 -3.84
CA TRP A 219 -1.25 -0.38 -2.86
C TRP A 219 -2.62 -0.61 -3.49
N THR A 220 -3.55 -1.32 -2.86
CA THR A 220 -3.42 -2.36 -1.85
C THR A 220 -3.63 -3.70 -2.53
N VAL A 221 -2.66 -4.58 -2.50
CA VAL A 221 -2.65 -5.84 -3.26
C VAL A 221 -2.95 -7.01 -2.33
N ASN A 222 -4.22 -7.44 -2.25
CA ASN A 222 -4.69 -8.39 -1.23
C ASN A 222 -4.92 -9.82 -1.74
N ASN A 223 -4.96 -10.06 -3.06
CA ASN A 223 -5.16 -11.39 -3.59
C ASN A 223 -3.93 -11.92 -4.34
N GLU A 224 -3.72 -13.21 -4.26
CA GLU A 224 -2.53 -13.90 -4.76
C GLU A 224 -2.29 -13.67 -6.27
N TYR A 225 -3.35 -13.65 -7.08
CA TYR A 225 -3.24 -13.39 -8.51
C TYR A 225 -2.66 -12.00 -8.81
N ASN A 226 -3.16 -10.98 -8.11
CA ASN A 226 -2.62 -9.62 -8.25
C ASN A 226 -1.22 -9.49 -7.65
N MET A 227 -0.89 -10.21 -6.55
CA MET A 227 0.48 -10.26 -6.01
C MET A 227 1.46 -10.73 -7.08
N TYR A 228 1.24 -11.88 -7.70
CA TYR A 228 2.09 -12.35 -8.80
C TYR A 228 2.17 -11.38 -9.97
N LYS A 229 1.04 -10.77 -10.33
CA LYS A 229 0.99 -9.79 -11.43
C LYS A 229 1.83 -8.54 -11.12
N ILE A 230 1.73 -8.01 -9.91
CA ILE A 230 2.45 -6.79 -9.51
C ILE A 230 3.93 -7.08 -9.27
N LEU A 231 4.29 -8.20 -8.63
CA LEU A 231 5.68 -8.60 -8.43
C LEU A 231 6.47 -8.69 -9.75
N LYS A 232 5.83 -9.09 -10.85
CA LYS A 232 6.46 -9.11 -12.19
C LYS A 232 6.76 -7.74 -12.77
N LEU A 233 6.18 -6.69 -12.23
CA LEU A 233 6.50 -5.32 -12.62
C LEU A 233 7.77 -4.83 -11.92
N ALA A 234 8.22 -5.57 -10.88
CA ALA A 234 9.38 -5.26 -10.05
C ALA A 234 9.30 -3.88 -9.35
N PRO A 235 8.21 -3.55 -8.62
CA PRO A 235 8.17 -2.34 -7.81
C PRO A 235 9.14 -2.45 -6.62
N ASP A 236 9.39 -1.34 -5.93
CA ASP A 236 10.22 -1.31 -4.72
C ASP A 236 9.44 -1.69 -3.46
N ASN A 237 8.13 -1.47 -3.46
CA ASN A 237 7.26 -1.79 -2.34
C ASN A 237 5.88 -2.27 -2.79
N ILE A 238 5.32 -3.22 -2.04
CA ILE A 238 3.92 -3.62 -2.16
C ILE A 238 3.25 -3.55 -0.80
N THR A 239 2.19 -2.74 -0.71
CA THR A 239 1.31 -2.67 0.46
C THR A 239 0.18 -3.70 0.35
N THR A 240 0.00 -4.52 1.40
CA THR A 240 -0.99 -5.59 1.43
C THR A 240 -1.59 -5.80 2.82
N ARG A 241 -2.83 -6.28 2.90
CA ARG A 241 -3.42 -6.80 4.16
C ARG A 241 -3.12 -8.27 4.42
N LYS A 242 -2.39 -8.92 3.52
CA LYS A 242 -2.02 -10.33 3.62
C LYS A 242 -0.51 -10.51 3.44
N PRO A 243 0.31 -9.93 4.37
CA PRO A 243 1.77 -9.99 4.27
C PRO A 243 2.29 -11.43 4.30
N ASP A 244 1.64 -12.32 5.05
CA ASP A 244 1.95 -13.76 5.11
C ASP A 244 1.92 -14.45 3.73
N LYS A 245 0.95 -14.07 2.88
CA LYS A 245 0.84 -14.62 1.51
C LYS A 245 1.91 -14.04 0.60
N LEU A 246 2.13 -12.74 0.66
CA LEU A 246 3.13 -12.09 -0.19
C LEU A 246 4.56 -12.56 0.16
N SER A 247 4.88 -12.65 1.44
CA SER A 247 6.15 -13.19 1.93
C SER A 247 6.41 -14.63 1.47
N LYS A 248 5.38 -15.50 1.44
CA LYS A 248 5.50 -16.87 0.92
C LYS A 248 5.70 -16.96 -0.60
N ILE A 249 5.30 -15.95 -1.36
CA ILE A 249 5.48 -15.92 -2.82
C ILE A 249 6.92 -15.55 -3.20
N ILE A 250 7.58 -14.70 -2.42
CA ILE A 250 8.91 -14.18 -2.73
C ILE A 250 10.06 -15.00 -2.11
N LYS A 251 9.75 -15.88 -1.16
CA LYS A 251 10.68 -16.87 -0.58
C LYS A 251 10.77 -18.11 -1.46
#